data_1fa46527deedab229304b0a768e778f5
#
_entry.id   1fa46527deedab229304b0a768e778f5
#
_cell.length_a   1.000
_cell.length_b   1.000
_cell.length_c   1.000
_cell.angle_alpha   90.00
_cell.angle_beta   90.00
_cell.angle_gamma   90.00
#
_symmetry.space_group_name_H-M   'P 1'
#
loop_
_entity.id
_entity.type
_entity.pdbx_description
1 polymer ?
#
loop_
_entity_poly.entity_id
_entity_poly.type
_entity_poly.pdbx_seq_one_letter_code
_entity_poly.pdbx_strand_id
1 'polypeptide(L)' 'MAGGRVIDGRELQPPEPLELALAALDTLPDGEELELLLYCQPRPLYQILQRNGYGWREETLADGTHSIHIWRRA' A
#
# COMPACT_ATOMS: atom_id res chain seq x y z
N MET A 1 -4.82 7.05 -19.13
CA MET A 1 -3.81 7.47 -18.19
C MET A 1 -3.70 6.45 -17.09
N ALA A 2 -2.52 5.91 -16.92
CA ALA A 2 -2.32 4.95 -15.85
C ALA A 2 -2.53 5.69 -14.54
N GLY A 3 -3.61 5.39 -13.87
CA GLY A 3 -3.90 5.98 -12.59
C GLY A 3 -3.27 5.18 -11.50
N GLY A 4 -2.81 5.86 -10.49
CA GLY A 4 -2.49 5.25 -9.22
C GLY A 4 -3.49 5.71 -8.22
N ARG A 5 -3.70 4.93 -7.20
CA ARG A 5 -4.50 5.34 -6.04
C ARG A 5 -3.55 5.65 -4.91
N VAL A 6 -3.86 6.69 -4.16
CA VAL A 6 -3.06 7.07 -3.00
C VAL A 6 -3.93 7.00 -1.76
N ILE A 7 -3.45 6.30 -0.75
CA ILE A 7 -4.07 6.29 0.57
C ILE A 7 -3.09 6.91 1.54
N ASP A 8 -3.48 8.03 2.13
CA ASP A 8 -2.68 8.69 3.15
C ASP A 8 -3.12 8.19 4.51
N GLY A 9 -2.37 7.24 5.05
CA GLY A 9 -2.69 6.64 6.33
C GLY A 9 -1.89 7.24 7.49
N ARG A 10 -1.18 8.34 7.26
CA ARG A 10 -0.29 8.90 8.28
C ARG A 10 -1.04 9.38 9.52
N GLU A 11 -2.28 9.85 9.35
CA GLU A 11 -3.10 10.33 10.45
C GLU A 11 -4.07 9.29 10.98
N LEU A 12 -4.06 8.08 10.42
CA LEU A 12 -4.97 7.01 10.83
C LEU A 12 -4.29 6.11 11.85
N GLN A 13 -5.11 5.51 12.72
CA GLN A 13 -4.60 4.59 13.73
C GLN A 13 -4.80 3.14 13.27
N PRO A 14 -3.84 2.24 13.58
CA PRO A 14 -4.02 0.83 13.27
C PRO A 14 -5.29 0.28 13.92
N PRO A 15 -6.00 -0.64 13.25
CA PRO A 15 -5.66 -1.29 11.98
C PRO A 15 -6.24 -0.60 10.74
N GLU A 16 -6.73 0.63 10.86
CA GLU A 16 -7.48 1.28 9.80
C GLU A 16 -6.68 1.44 8.50
N PRO A 17 -5.39 1.83 8.51
CA PRO A 17 -4.67 1.92 7.24
C PRO A 17 -4.57 0.60 6.51
N LEU A 18 -4.40 -0.50 7.25
CA LEU A 18 -4.34 -1.82 6.66
C LEU A 18 -5.66 -2.20 6.01
N GLU A 19 -6.77 -1.92 6.69
CA GLU A 19 -8.10 -2.23 6.18
C GLU A 19 -8.40 -1.45 4.91
N LEU A 20 -8.04 -0.16 4.88
CA LEU A 20 -8.24 0.66 3.69
C LEU A 20 -7.40 0.16 2.52
N ALA A 21 -6.15 -0.23 2.79
CA ALA A 21 -5.27 -0.73 1.75
C ALA A 21 -5.82 -2.02 1.15
N LEU A 22 -6.27 -2.94 1.99
CA LEU A 22 -6.81 -4.20 1.49
C LEU A 22 -8.08 -3.99 0.68
N ALA A 23 -8.95 -3.08 1.13
CA ALA A 23 -10.17 -2.78 0.39
C ALA A 23 -9.84 -2.15 -0.97
N ALA A 24 -8.86 -1.27 -1.03
CA ALA A 24 -8.45 -0.65 -2.28
C ALA A 24 -7.82 -1.67 -3.24
N LEU A 25 -7.03 -2.60 -2.72
CA LEU A 25 -6.39 -3.63 -3.54
C LEU A 25 -7.43 -4.56 -4.15
N ASP A 26 -8.52 -4.78 -3.46
CA ASP A 26 -9.58 -5.65 -3.94
C ASP A 26 -10.20 -5.15 -5.24
N THR A 27 -10.16 -3.84 -5.47
CA THR A 27 -10.72 -3.23 -6.68
C THR A 27 -9.65 -2.61 -7.58
N LEU A 28 -8.37 -2.84 -7.29
CA LEU A 28 -7.29 -2.24 -8.07
C LEU A 28 -7.21 -2.91 -9.45
N PRO A 29 -7.33 -2.15 -10.55
CA PRO A 29 -7.21 -2.72 -11.87
C PRO A 29 -5.78 -3.20 -12.14
N ASP A 30 -5.68 -4.17 -13.07
CA ASP A 30 -4.37 -4.63 -13.51
C ASP A 30 -3.59 -3.48 -14.14
N GLY A 31 -2.30 -3.40 -13.84
CA GLY A 31 -1.44 -2.36 -14.38
C GLY A 31 -1.43 -1.08 -13.59
N GLU A 32 -2.24 -0.98 -12.54
CA GLU A 32 -2.23 0.18 -11.66
C GLU A 32 -1.50 -0.13 -10.36
N GLU A 33 -1.04 0.92 -9.70
CA GLU A 33 -0.39 0.82 -8.39
C GLU A 33 -1.20 1.54 -7.35
N LEU A 34 -1.13 1.01 -6.13
CA LEU A 34 -1.62 1.68 -4.94
C LEU A 34 -0.43 2.23 -4.18
N GLU A 35 -0.47 3.51 -3.83
CA GLU A 35 0.55 4.09 -2.94
C GLU A 35 -0.06 4.29 -1.57
N LEU A 36 0.61 3.72 -0.56
CA LEU A 36 0.17 3.81 0.82
C LEU A 36 1.21 4.60 1.60
N LEU A 37 0.80 5.68 2.25
CA LEU A 37 1.69 6.53 3.02
C LEU A 37 1.45 6.29 4.50
N LEU A 38 2.51 5.94 5.22
CA LEU A 38 2.45 5.64 6.65
C LEU A 38 3.68 6.19 7.35
N TYR A 39 3.57 6.38 8.68
CA TYR A 39 4.73 6.73 9.49
C TYR A 39 5.45 5.50 10.03
N CYS A 40 4.84 4.33 9.95
CA CYS A 40 5.44 3.07 10.43
C CYS A 40 5.46 2.05 9.32
N GLN A 41 6.43 1.13 9.37
CA GLN A 41 6.45 0.03 8.41
C GLN A 41 5.28 -0.91 8.67
N PRO A 42 4.48 -1.21 7.64
CA PRO A 42 3.33 -2.11 7.81
C PRO A 42 3.74 -3.57 7.63
N ARG A 43 4.52 -4.11 8.56
CA ARG A 43 5.05 -5.47 8.43
C ARG A 43 3.99 -6.54 8.22
N PRO A 44 2.86 -6.50 8.96
CA PRO A 44 1.81 -7.50 8.72
C PRO A 44 1.25 -7.44 7.30
N LEU A 45 1.22 -6.26 6.71
CA LEU A 45 0.72 -6.10 5.34
C LEU A 45 1.59 -6.85 4.33
N TYR A 46 2.90 -6.85 4.53
CA TYR A 46 3.80 -7.51 3.58
C TYR A 46 3.53 -8.99 3.45
N GLN A 47 3.21 -9.66 4.56
CA GLN A 47 2.86 -11.08 4.53
C GLN A 47 1.58 -11.32 3.75
N ILE A 48 0.59 -10.46 3.94
CA ILE A 48 -0.67 -10.57 3.22
C ILE A 48 -0.46 -10.35 1.74
N LEU A 49 0.35 -9.36 1.36
CA LEU A 49 0.65 -9.08 -0.04
C LEU A 49 1.32 -10.28 -0.71
N GLN A 50 2.30 -10.86 -0.03
CA GLN A 50 3.01 -12.00 -0.58
C GLN A 50 2.09 -13.19 -0.80
N ARG A 51 1.20 -13.46 0.15
CA ARG A 51 0.28 -14.59 0.06
C ARG A 51 -0.74 -14.44 -1.06
N ASN A 52 -1.07 -13.19 -1.40
CA ASN A 52 -2.14 -12.91 -2.35
C ASN A 52 -1.64 -12.50 -3.72
N GLY A 53 -0.35 -12.66 -3.98
CA GLY A 53 0.20 -12.43 -5.32
C GLY A 53 0.41 -10.97 -5.69
N TYR A 54 0.63 -10.12 -4.69
CA TYR A 54 0.96 -8.71 -4.94
C TYR A 54 2.47 -8.51 -4.85
N GLY A 55 2.96 -7.56 -5.64
CA GLY A 55 4.31 -7.04 -5.46
C GLY A 55 4.27 -5.72 -4.76
N TRP A 56 5.39 -5.31 -4.17
CA TRP A 56 5.45 -4.01 -3.51
C TRP A 56 6.87 -3.50 -3.47
N ARG A 57 6.97 -2.19 -3.30
CA ARG A 57 8.24 -1.50 -3.14
C ARG A 57 8.07 -0.47 -2.03
N GLU A 58 8.99 -0.44 -1.10
CA GLU A 58 8.98 0.54 -0.02
C GLU A 58 10.03 1.60 -0.24
N GLU A 59 9.68 2.84 0.05
CA GLU A 59 10.58 3.97 -0.03
C GLU A 59 10.38 4.83 1.22
N THR A 60 11.47 5.24 1.87
CA THR A 60 11.40 6.15 2.99
C THR A 60 11.68 7.56 2.49
N LEU A 61 10.73 8.46 2.72
CA LEU A 61 10.84 9.84 2.30
C LEU A 61 11.63 10.66 3.31
N ALA A 62 11.99 11.88 2.92
CA ALA A 62 12.86 12.72 3.74
C ALA A 62 12.26 13.06 5.09
N ASP A 63 10.92 13.12 5.19
CA ASP A 63 10.23 13.45 6.44
C ASP A 63 9.96 12.23 7.32
N GLY A 64 10.46 11.06 6.94
CA GLY A 64 10.23 9.83 7.68
C GLY A 64 8.99 9.06 7.26
N THR A 65 8.24 9.55 6.28
CA THR A 65 7.10 8.84 5.74
C THR A 65 7.57 7.60 4.98
N HIS A 66 6.89 6.48 5.21
CA HIS A 66 7.08 5.28 4.40
C HIS A 66 6.07 5.29 3.27
N SER A 67 6.56 5.25 2.03
CA SER A 67 5.70 5.18 0.85
C SER A 67 5.79 3.75 0.31
N ILE A 68 4.68 3.05 0.33
CA ILE A 68 4.63 1.67 -0.12
C ILE A 68 3.81 1.62 -1.41
N HIS A 69 4.47 1.20 -2.49
CA HIS A 69 3.82 1.06 -3.79
C HIS A 69 3.47 -0.41 -3.98
N ILE A 70 2.21 -0.71 -4.28
CA ILE A 70 1.69 -2.06 -4.34
C ILE A 70 1.00 -2.27 -5.69
N TRP A 71 1.25 -3.42 -6.30
CA TRP A 71 0.65 -3.76 -7.58
C TRP A 71 0.35 -5.26 -7.63
N ARG A 72 -0.52 -5.65 -8.56
CA ARG A 72 -0.79 -7.06 -8.77
C ARG A 72 0.32 -7.68 -9.60
N ARG A 73 0.79 -8.82 -9.18
CA ARG A 73 1.69 -9.60 -10.00
C ARG A 73 0.89 -10.31 -11.08
N ALA A 74 1.48 -10.36 -12.27
CA ALA A 74 0.85 -11.06 -13.38
C ALA A 74 0.84 -12.57 -13.15
#